data_2484f19544b9733eb5664c031afa7ebb
#
_entry.id   2484f19544b9733eb5664c031afa7ebb
#
_cell.length_a   1.000
_cell.length_b   1.000
_cell.length_c   1.000
_cell.angle_alpha   90.00
_cell.angle_beta   90.00
_cell.angle_gamma   90.00
#
_symmetry.space_group_name_H-M   'P 1'
#
loop_
_entity.id
_entity.type
_entity.pdbx_description
1 polymer ?
#
loop_
_entity_poly.entity_id
_entity_poly.type
_entity_poly.pdbx_seq_one_letter_code
_entity_poly.pdbx_strand_id
1 'polypeptide(L)'
;MSTHGYDISAYQRGISFDILKNSARFLILRGGYTTNGGRRKRCTDQYFNTFYNEAKKYNIPVGVYYYSCAQNYQEGKEDAVYLYNNVLKGRQFEYPIYIDVEDQWMLKAGRTGCTNAVHGFCQYLESKGYYTGFYAGYYVLYNQMFPEPLQRYTWWCPWWNKSTTPPKKIATLPNMHIWQHSGGGCHVAGYDIDGDYSYVDFPSIIKKAGLNGYEKV
;
A
#
# COMPACT_ATOMS: atom_id res chain seq x y z
N MET A 1 16.62 12.11 -2.82
CA MET A 1 15.58 12.75 -3.68
C MET A 1 14.30 12.00 -3.50
N SER A 2 13.13 12.68 -3.48
CA SER A 2 11.83 12.00 -3.42
C SER A 2 11.32 11.69 -4.83
N THR A 3 10.52 10.65 -4.95
CA THR A 3 9.89 10.22 -6.20
C THR A 3 8.38 10.40 -6.05
N HIS A 4 7.74 11.06 -7.01
CA HIS A 4 6.30 11.32 -7.00
C HIS A 4 5.53 10.22 -7.73
N GLY A 5 4.44 9.78 -7.14
CA GLY A 5 3.54 8.76 -7.68
C GLY A 5 2.10 8.96 -7.21
N TYR A 6 1.30 7.96 -7.44
CA TYR A 6 -0.13 7.99 -7.09
C TYR A 6 -0.59 6.62 -6.59
N ASP A 7 -1.67 6.61 -5.83
CA ASP A 7 -2.41 5.38 -5.58
C ASP A 7 -3.78 5.43 -6.25
N ILE A 8 -4.19 4.28 -6.80
CA ILE A 8 -5.41 4.14 -7.58
C ILE A 8 -6.10 2.80 -7.33
N SER A 9 -7.40 2.80 -7.57
CA SER A 9 -8.28 1.63 -7.45
C SER A 9 -9.36 1.64 -8.52
N ALA A 10 -10.30 0.72 -8.46
CA ALA A 10 -11.47 0.70 -9.35
C ALA A 10 -12.26 2.03 -9.40
N TYR A 11 -12.06 2.93 -8.45
CA TYR A 11 -12.67 4.27 -8.48
C TYR A 11 -12.13 5.12 -9.63
N GLN A 12 -10.90 4.88 -10.07
CA GLN A 12 -10.27 5.53 -11.23
C GLN A 12 -10.40 4.71 -12.51
N ARG A 13 -11.46 3.87 -12.63
CA ARG A 13 -11.73 3.11 -13.86
C ARG A 13 -11.82 4.04 -15.07
N GLY A 14 -11.08 3.70 -16.13
CA GLY A 14 -11.02 4.52 -17.35
C GLY A 14 -9.92 5.57 -17.36
N ILE A 15 -9.12 5.71 -16.30
CA ILE A 15 -7.98 6.62 -16.31
C ILE A 15 -7.02 6.28 -17.46
N SER A 16 -6.58 7.31 -18.20
CA SER A 16 -5.65 7.13 -19.32
C SER A 16 -4.22 6.96 -18.83
N PHE A 17 -3.66 5.76 -18.98
CA PHE A 17 -2.25 5.48 -18.68
C PHE A 17 -1.29 6.16 -19.64
N ASP A 18 -1.73 6.48 -20.87
CA ASP A 18 -0.91 7.28 -21.79
C ASP A 18 -0.66 8.71 -21.28
N ILE A 19 -1.63 9.27 -20.55
CA ILE A 19 -1.47 10.56 -19.86
C ILE A 19 -0.73 10.38 -18.53
N LEU A 20 -1.14 9.38 -17.75
CA LEU A 20 -0.63 9.13 -16.39
C LEU A 20 0.90 8.91 -16.35
N LYS A 21 1.46 8.21 -17.36
CA LYS A 21 2.91 7.95 -17.48
C LYS A 21 3.78 9.22 -17.47
N ASN A 22 3.22 10.37 -17.84
CA ASN A 22 3.99 11.62 -17.90
C ASN A 22 4.28 12.20 -16.50
N SER A 23 3.44 11.87 -15.50
CA SER A 23 3.57 12.37 -14.12
C SER A 23 3.80 11.27 -13.09
N ALA A 24 3.30 10.05 -13.29
CA ALA A 24 3.50 8.93 -12.39
C ALA A 24 4.89 8.33 -12.54
N ARG A 25 5.69 8.38 -11.47
CA ARG A 25 6.95 7.65 -11.38
C ARG A 25 6.81 6.31 -10.68
N PHE A 26 5.69 6.10 -10.00
CA PHE A 26 5.22 4.82 -9.48
C PHE A 26 3.72 4.86 -9.25
N LEU A 27 3.13 3.69 -9.09
CA LEU A 27 1.74 3.51 -8.69
C LEU A 27 1.64 2.51 -7.55
N ILE A 28 0.75 2.78 -6.58
CA ILE A 28 0.30 1.79 -5.61
C ILE A 28 -1.13 1.41 -5.98
N LEU A 29 -1.33 0.16 -6.41
CA LEU A 29 -2.62 -0.31 -6.91
C LEU A 29 -3.41 -1.03 -5.82
N ARG A 30 -4.71 -0.77 -5.67
CA ARG A 30 -5.53 -1.63 -4.82
C ARG A 30 -5.60 -3.05 -5.39
N GLY A 31 -4.96 -4.01 -4.71
CA GLY A 31 -5.03 -5.42 -5.09
C GLY A 31 -6.35 -6.06 -4.70
N GLY A 32 -6.93 -5.62 -3.59
CA GLY A 32 -8.19 -6.14 -3.10
C GLY A 32 -8.64 -5.50 -1.80
N TYR A 33 -9.72 -6.04 -1.25
CA TYR A 33 -10.31 -5.53 -0.02
C TYR A 33 -11.15 -6.60 0.68
N THR A 34 -11.38 -6.42 1.98
CA THR A 34 -12.32 -7.22 2.76
C THR A 34 -13.54 -6.37 3.12
N THR A 35 -14.74 -6.89 2.86
CA THR A 35 -16.00 -6.26 3.30
C THR A 35 -16.34 -6.70 4.73
N ASN A 36 -17.01 -5.83 5.49
CA ASN A 36 -17.40 -6.11 6.88
C ASN A 36 -18.89 -6.46 7.07
N GLY A 37 -19.65 -6.67 6.01
CA GLY A 37 -21.12 -6.89 6.05
C GLY A 37 -21.58 -8.20 6.68
N GLY A 38 -21.25 -8.45 7.95
CA GLY A 38 -21.68 -9.61 8.77
C GLY A 38 -20.94 -10.92 8.48
N ARG A 39 -20.41 -11.10 7.27
CA ARG A 39 -19.46 -12.15 6.90
C ARG A 39 -18.32 -11.49 6.15
N ARG A 40 -17.11 -11.59 6.69
CA ARG A 40 -15.92 -11.08 6.03
C ARG A 40 -15.78 -11.73 4.64
N LYS A 41 -16.00 -10.95 3.58
CA LYS A 41 -15.80 -11.39 2.20
C LYS A 41 -14.58 -10.69 1.62
N ARG A 42 -13.62 -11.48 1.15
CA ARG A 42 -12.43 -10.99 0.45
C ARG A 42 -12.72 -10.86 -1.04
N CYS A 43 -12.34 -9.73 -1.61
CA CYS A 43 -12.56 -9.41 -3.01
C CYS A 43 -11.27 -8.89 -3.64
N THR A 44 -10.98 -9.30 -4.86
CA THR A 44 -9.97 -8.64 -5.70
C THR A 44 -10.55 -7.35 -6.25
N ASP A 45 -9.73 -6.30 -6.38
CA ASP A 45 -10.16 -5.09 -7.09
C ASP A 45 -10.39 -5.42 -8.56
N GLN A 46 -11.57 -5.11 -9.06
CA GLN A 46 -12.01 -5.51 -10.41
C GLN A 46 -11.15 -4.91 -11.54
N TYR A 47 -10.42 -3.79 -11.28
CA TYR A 47 -9.55 -3.14 -12.24
C TYR A 47 -8.06 -3.42 -12.00
N PHE A 48 -7.72 -4.18 -10.97
CA PHE A 48 -6.32 -4.47 -10.65
C PHE A 48 -5.54 -5.01 -11.86
N ASN A 49 -6.06 -6.04 -12.52
CA ASN A 49 -5.37 -6.66 -13.67
C ASN A 49 -5.18 -5.68 -14.82
N THR A 50 -6.18 -4.88 -15.11
CA THR A 50 -6.11 -3.84 -16.16
C THR A 50 -5.03 -2.83 -15.82
N PHE A 51 -5.03 -2.30 -14.59
CA PHE A 51 -4.07 -1.29 -14.16
C PHE A 51 -2.64 -1.85 -14.06
N TYR A 52 -2.48 -3.07 -13.55
CA TYR A 52 -1.18 -3.73 -13.52
C TYR A 52 -0.59 -3.89 -14.93
N ASN A 53 -1.37 -4.40 -15.88
CA ASN A 53 -0.92 -4.61 -17.25
C ASN A 53 -0.58 -3.29 -17.96
N GLU A 54 -1.42 -2.27 -17.80
CA GLU A 54 -1.14 -0.94 -18.36
C GLU A 54 0.10 -0.30 -17.72
N ALA A 55 0.26 -0.39 -16.39
CA ALA A 55 1.47 0.12 -15.72
C ALA A 55 2.73 -0.56 -16.26
N LYS A 56 2.72 -1.91 -16.42
CA LYS A 56 3.86 -2.65 -17.00
C LYS A 56 4.13 -2.27 -18.45
N LYS A 57 3.11 -2.10 -19.27
CA LYS A 57 3.23 -1.64 -20.66
C LYS A 57 3.95 -0.28 -20.77
N TYR A 58 3.68 0.62 -19.84
CA TYR A 58 4.30 1.95 -19.79
C TYR A 58 5.54 2.03 -18.89
N ASN A 59 6.04 0.89 -18.38
CA ASN A 59 7.20 0.81 -17.48
C ASN A 59 7.04 1.66 -16.21
N ILE A 60 5.82 1.79 -15.69
CA ILE A 60 5.55 2.46 -14.42
C ILE A 60 5.75 1.43 -13.29
N PRO A 61 6.69 1.66 -12.34
CA PRO A 61 6.87 0.80 -11.17
C PRO A 61 5.61 0.67 -10.32
N VAL A 62 5.32 -0.54 -9.83
CA VAL A 62 4.05 -0.86 -9.15
C VAL A 62 4.29 -1.42 -7.75
N GLY A 63 3.53 -0.94 -6.77
CA GLY A 63 3.24 -1.58 -5.50
C GLY A 63 1.76 -1.94 -5.39
N VAL A 64 1.39 -2.55 -4.25
CA VAL A 64 0.01 -3.00 -4.04
C VAL A 64 -0.45 -2.65 -2.62
N TYR A 65 -1.72 -2.26 -2.46
CA TYR A 65 -2.34 -2.21 -1.15
C TYR A 65 -3.60 -3.09 -1.06
N TYR A 66 -3.90 -3.52 0.15
CA TYR A 66 -5.08 -4.30 0.48
C TYR A 66 -5.88 -3.59 1.57
N TYR A 67 -7.10 -3.15 1.27
CA TYR A 67 -8.00 -2.53 2.24
C TYR A 67 -8.55 -3.60 3.19
N SER A 68 -8.12 -3.57 4.45
CA SER A 68 -8.38 -4.64 5.41
C SER A 68 -9.40 -4.24 6.46
N CYS A 69 -10.24 -5.22 6.85
CA CYS A 69 -11.11 -5.16 8.02
C CYS A 69 -10.67 -6.16 9.11
N ALA A 70 -9.40 -6.59 9.10
CA ALA A 70 -8.88 -7.59 10.03
C ALA A 70 -8.79 -7.04 11.46
N GLN A 71 -9.20 -7.85 12.45
CA GLN A 71 -9.22 -7.48 13.86
C GLN A 71 -8.20 -8.25 14.73
N ASN A 72 -7.46 -9.18 14.13
CA ASN A 72 -6.48 -10.01 14.81
C ASN A 72 -5.44 -10.57 13.82
N TYR A 73 -4.43 -11.24 14.36
CA TYR A 73 -3.35 -11.86 13.59
C TYR A 73 -3.84 -12.83 12.51
N GLN A 74 -4.76 -13.73 12.87
CA GLN A 74 -5.24 -14.76 11.96
C GLN A 74 -5.99 -14.14 10.77
N GLU A 75 -6.82 -13.15 11.03
CA GLU A 75 -7.57 -12.45 9.99
C GLU A 75 -6.66 -11.65 9.05
N GLY A 76 -5.63 -10.97 9.59
CA GLY A 76 -4.62 -10.29 8.77
C GLY A 76 -3.84 -11.28 7.89
N LYS A 77 -3.45 -12.44 8.44
CA LYS A 77 -2.82 -13.52 7.68
C LYS A 77 -3.74 -14.04 6.57
N GLU A 78 -5.01 -14.23 6.83
CA GLU A 78 -5.97 -14.70 5.83
C GLU A 78 -6.19 -13.69 4.70
N ASP A 79 -6.18 -12.38 4.99
CA ASP A 79 -6.22 -11.33 3.99
C ASP A 79 -4.97 -11.39 3.10
N ALA A 80 -3.79 -11.61 3.70
CA ALA A 80 -2.53 -11.79 2.99
C ALA A 80 -2.51 -13.07 2.11
N VAL A 81 -3.03 -14.19 2.63
CA VAL A 81 -3.18 -15.44 1.86
C VAL A 81 -4.04 -15.21 0.62
N TYR A 82 -5.17 -14.51 0.81
CA TYR A 82 -6.06 -14.19 -0.31
C TYR A 82 -5.37 -13.31 -1.35
N LEU A 83 -4.72 -12.23 -0.91
CA LEU A 83 -4.00 -11.31 -1.79
C LEU A 83 -2.88 -12.04 -2.55
N TYR A 84 -2.09 -12.86 -1.86
CA TYR A 84 -1.02 -13.64 -2.48
C TYR A 84 -1.54 -14.54 -3.60
N ASN A 85 -2.58 -15.34 -3.31
CA ASN A 85 -3.07 -16.34 -4.26
C ASN A 85 -3.79 -15.74 -5.47
N ASN A 86 -4.47 -14.60 -5.31
CA ASN A 86 -5.33 -14.03 -6.36
C ASN A 86 -4.67 -12.85 -7.10
N VAL A 87 -3.66 -12.22 -6.49
CA VAL A 87 -3.10 -10.96 -7.00
C VAL A 87 -1.58 -11.04 -7.20
N LEU A 88 -0.83 -11.52 -6.19
CA LEU A 88 0.62 -11.33 -6.19
C LEU A 88 1.39 -12.45 -6.89
N LYS A 89 0.97 -13.71 -6.69
CA LYS A 89 1.68 -14.88 -7.18
C LYS A 89 1.90 -14.84 -8.69
N GLY A 90 3.17 -15.02 -9.12
CA GLY A 90 3.55 -15.01 -10.52
C GLY A 90 3.69 -13.60 -11.15
N ARG A 91 3.64 -12.54 -10.34
CA ARG A 91 3.85 -11.16 -10.79
C ARG A 91 5.04 -10.52 -10.08
N GLN A 92 5.55 -9.44 -10.66
CA GLN A 92 6.68 -8.66 -10.14
C GLN A 92 6.22 -7.25 -9.76
N PHE A 93 6.68 -6.78 -8.58
CA PHE A 93 6.34 -5.47 -8.05
C PHE A 93 7.59 -4.73 -7.59
N GLU A 94 7.79 -3.52 -8.05
CA GLU A 94 8.96 -2.69 -7.72
C GLU A 94 8.78 -1.91 -6.41
N TYR A 95 7.55 -1.83 -5.91
CA TYR A 95 7.19 -1.17 -4.65
C TYR A 95 6.62 -2.18 -3.65
N PRO A 96 6.59 -1.84 -2.36
CA PRO A 96 6.12 -2.74 -1.31
C PRO A 96 4.64 -3.15 -1.46
N ILE A 97 4.28 -4.18 -0.67
CA ILE A 97 2.90 -4.64 -0.52
C ILE A 97 2.40 -4.18 0.85
N TYR A 98 1.31 -3.41 0.87
CA TYR A 98 0.79 -2.76 2.07
C TYR A 98 -0.54 -3.36 2.54
N ILE A 99 -0.68 -3.52 3.86
CA ILE A 99 -2.00 -3.59 4.48
C ILE A 99 -2.46 -2.17 4.80
N ASP A 100 -3.68 -1.85 4.42
CA ASP A 100 -4.31 -0.56 4.66
C ASP A 100 -5.15 -0.63 5.95
N VAL A 101 -4.79 0.21 6.94
CA VAL A 101 -5.33 0.24 8.31
C VAL A 101 -6.08 1.54 8.53
N GLU A 102 -7.30 1.63 8.05
CA GLU A 102 -8.16 2.81 8.22
C GLU A 102 -9.64 2.46 8.45
N ASP A 103 -10.04 1.22 8.14
CA ASP A 103 -11.44 0.81 8.27
C ASP A 103 -11.91 0.85 9.71
N GLN A 104 -13.07 1.46 9.93
CA GLN A 104 -13.69 1.63 11.25
C GLN A 104 -13.91 0.31 11.98
N TRP A 105 -14.19 -0.77 11.25
CA TRP A 105 -14.35 -2.10 11.84
C TRP A 105 -13.03 -2.65 12.33
N MET A 106 -11.97 -2.48 11.54
CA MET A 106 -10.63 -2.85 11.94
C MET A 106 -10.19 -2.08 13.19
N LEU A 107 -10.41 -0.77 13.22
CA LEU A 107 -10.01 0.10 14.33
C LEU A 107 -10.72 -0.22 15.66
N LYS A 108 -11.93 -0.81 15.63
CA LYS A 108 -12.61 -1.31 16.84
C LYS A 108 -11.86 -2.43 17.57
N ALA A 109 -10.93 -3.11 16.90
CA ALA A 109 -10.08 -4.13 17.53
C ALA A 109 -9.06 -3.54 18.53
N GLY A 110 -8.91 -2.21 18.54
CA GLY A 110 -7.96 -1.50 19.40
C GLY A 110 -6.51 -1.82 19.10
N ARG A 111 -5.62 -1.33 19.94
CA ARG A 111 -4.18 -1.36 19.70
C ARG A 111 -3.63 -2.77 19.44
N THR A 112 -3.99 -3.73 20.27
CA THR A 112 -3.52 -5.11 20.14
C THR A 112 -4.05 -5.77 18.86
N GLY A 113 -5.34 -5.61 18.58
CA GLY A 113 -5.97 -6.22 17.41
C GLY A 113 -5.41 -5.68 16.11
N CYS A 114 -5.34 -4.36 15.95
CA CYS A 114 -4.79 -3.71 14.76
C CYS A 114 -3.31 -4.07 14.54
N THR A 115 -2.49 -4.00 15.59
CA THR A 115 -1.05 -4.37 15.49
C THR A 115 -0.89 -5.83 15.08
N ASN A 116 -1.64 -6.74 15.69
CA ASN A 116 -1.59 -8.16 15.36
C ASN A 116 -2.09 -8.45 13.94
N ALA A 117 -3.09 -7.73 13.44
CA ALA A 117 -3.55 -7.86 12.07
C ALA A 117 -2.46 -7.47 11.06
N VAL A 118 -1.74 -6.36 11.31
CA VAL A 118 -0.57 -5.97 10.49
C VAL A 118 0.51 -7.04 10.53
N HIS A 119 0.83 -7.58 11.72
CA HIS A 119 1.81 -8.66 11.84
C HIS A 119 1.39 -9.90 11.05
N GLY A 120 0.13 -10.33 11.17
CA GLY A 120 -0.37 -11.50 10.44
C GLY A 120 -0.23 -11.35 8.93
N PHE A 121 -0.59 -10.17 8.42
CA PHE A 121 -0.47 -9.84 7.00
C PHE A 121 0.99 -9.78 6.53
N CYS A 122 1.80 -8.97 7.18
CA CYS A 122 3.18 -8.74 6.78
C CYS A 122 4.05 -9.99 6.90
N GLN A 123 4.00 -10.72 8.02
CA GLN A 123 4.80 -11.93 8.23
C GLN A 123 4.48 -13.03 7.23
N TYR A 124 3.19 -13.19 6.87
CA TYR A 124 2.84 -14.16 5.84
C TYR A 124 3.45 -13.79 4.48
N LEU A 125 3.34 -12.53 4.05
CA LEU A 125 3.90 -12.10 2.78
C LEU A 125 5.43 -12.08 2.77
N GLU A 126 6.08 -11.74 3.89
CA GLU A 126 7.54 -11.87 4.05
C GLU A 126 7.97 -13.34 3.86
N SER A 127 7.21 -14.30 4.41
CA SER A 127 7.49 -15.73 4.22
C SER A 127 7.35 -16.19 2.75
N LYS A 128 6.72 -15.39 1.92
CA LYS A 128 6.58 -15.58 0.47
C LYS A 128 7.56 -14.74 -0.36
N GLY A 129 8.50 -14.06 0.31
CA GLY A 129 9.53 -13.25 -0.36
C GLY A 129 9.05 -11.85 -0.78
N TYR A 130 8.06 -11.27 -0.10
CA TYR A 130 7.60 -9.92 -0.41
C TYR A 130 8.12 -8.88 0.58
N TYR A 131 8.45 -7.71 0.07
CA TYR A 131 8.74 -6.51 0.87
C TYR A 131 7.41 -5.90 1.31
N THR A 132 7.21 -5.80 2.63
CA THR A 132 5.89 -5.48 3.18
C THR A 132 5.88 -4.19 3.99
N GLY A 133 4.71 -3.60 4.11
CA GLY A 133 4.46 -2.41 4.90
C GLY A 133 3.00 -2.27 5.30
N PHE A 134 2.71 -1.13 5.91
CA PHE A 134 1.36 -0.76 6.27
C PHE A 134 1.07 0.71 5.93
N TYR A 135 -0.18 0.97 5.54
CA TYR A 135 -0.72 2.32 5.45
C TYR A 135 -1.55 2.60 6.69
N ALA A 136 -1.28 3.71 7.36
CA ALA A 136 -2.05 4.18 8.49
C ALA A 136 -1.81 5.68 8.71
N GLY A 137 -2.84 6.44 9.06
CA GLY A 137 -2.69 7.82 9.51
C GLY A 137 -1.84 7.89 10.79
N TYR A 138 -1.12 9.02 10.99
CA TYR A 138 -0.29 9.22 12.18
C TYR A 138 -1.04 8.94 13.48
N TYR A 139 -2.25 9.49 13.62
CA TYR A 139 -3.05 9.29 14.84
C TYR A 139 -3.60 7.86 14.97
N VAL A 140 -3.82 7.15 13.86
CA VAL A 140 -4.18 5.73 13.87
C VAL A 140 -3.00 4.92 14.40
N LEU A 141 -1.79 5.15 13.89
CA LEU A 141 -0.58 4.46 14.37
C LEU A 141 -0.36 4.63 15.87
N TYR A 142 -0.46 5.86 16.38
CA TYR A 142 -0.13 6.12 17.80
C TYR A 142 -1.27 5.86 18.78
N ASN A 143 -2.52 5.93 18.35
CA ASN A 143 -3.68 5.73 19.22
C ASN A 143 -4.32 4.34 19.11
N GLN A 144 -4.24 3.71 17.93
CA GLN A 144 -4.90 2.44 17.63
C GLN A 144 -3.95 1.28 17.36
N MET A 145 -2.63 1.52 17.45
CA MET A 145 -1.60 0.51 17.24
C MET A 145 -0.46 0.68 18.24
N PHE A 146 0.46 -0.28 18.27
CA PHE A 146 1.76 -0.17 18.96
C PHE A 146 2.83 0.12 17.90
N PRO A 147 3.40 1.33 17.85
CA PRO A 147 4.37 1.69 16.82
C PRO A 147 5.67 0.88 16.85
N GLU A 148 6.18 0.57 18.06
CA GLU A 148 7.49 -0.02 18.27
C GLU A 148 7.67 -1.38 17.55
N PRO A 149 6.75 -2.35 17.66
CA PRO A 149 6.89 -3.62 16.95
C PRO A 149 6.70 -3.48 15.42
N LEU A 150 6.13 -2.39 14.96
CA LEU A 150 5.88 -2.14 13.54
C LEU A 150 7.01 -1.39 12.83
N GLN A 151 8.03 -0.90 13.55
CA GLN A 151 9.16 -0.16 12.97
C GLN A 151 9.97 -0.98 11.95
N ARG A 152 9.88 -2.29 11.97
CA ARG A 152 10.52 -3.17 10.99
C ARG A 152 9.85 -3.14 9.60
N TYR A 153 8.60 -2.68 9.51
CA TYR A 153 7.84 -2.58 8.28
C TYR A 153 7.89 -1.16 7.73
N THR A 154 7.85 -1.02 6.41
CA THR A 154 7.75 0.30 5.80
C THR A 154 6.38 0.91 6.06
N TRP A 155 6.36 2.17 6.45
CA TRP A 155 5.14 2.91 6.72
C TRP A 155 4.81 3.88 5.59
N TRP A 156 3.60 3.80 5.08
CA TRP A 156 2.97 4.72 4.16
C TRP A 156 1.97 5.56 4.95
N CYS A 157 2.27 6.86 5.07
CA CYS A 157 1.56 7.77 5.98
C CYS A 157 0.74 8.79 5.21
N PRO A 158 -0.60 8.79 5.34
CA PRO A 158 -1.40 9.91 4.89
C PRO A 158 -1.24 11.10 5.85
N TRP A 159 -0.96 12.24 5.28
CA TRP A 159 -1.03 13.53 5.95
C TRP A 159 -1.25 14.60 4.90
N TRP A 160 -2.51 14.88 4.64
CA TRP A 160 -2.90 15.77 3.56
C TRP A 160 -2.69 17.22 3.95
N ASN A 161 -1.90 17.93 3.20
CA ASN A 161 -1.66 19.35 3.33
C ASN A 161 -1.26 19.95 1.98
N LYS A 162 -1.22 21.26 1.88
CA LYS A 162 -0.82 21.96 0.66
C LYS A 162 0.72 22.13 0.51
N SER A 163 1.50 21.54 1.41
CA SER A 163 2.96 21.62 1.37
C SER A 163 3.53 20.64 0.34
N THR A 164 4.71 20.95 -0.16
CA THR A 164 5.54 20.04 -0.98
C THR A 164 6.53 19.23 -0.14
N THR A 165 6.53 19.42 1.18
CA THR A 165 7.37 18.71 2.13
C THR A 165 6.52 18.10 3.24
N PRO A 166 6.87 16.88 3.73
CA PRO A 166 6.11 16.25 4.79
C PRO A 166 6.24 17.05 6.09
N PRO A 167 5.21 17.06 6.95
CA PRO A 167 5.31 17.65 8.27
C PRO A 167 6.48 17.05 9.04
N LYS A 168 7.25 17.90 9.75
CA LYS A 168 8.40 17.46 10.55
C LYS A 168 8.06 16.29 11.48
N LYS A 169 6.83 16.28 12.00
CA LYS A 169 6.32 15.23 12.91
C LYS A 169 6.37 13.82 12.32
N ILE A 170 6.21 13.65 11.00
CA ILE A 170 6.30 12.35 10.33
C ILE A 170 7.64 12.17 9.61
N ALA A 171 8.24 13.25 9.10
CA ALA A 171 9.48 13.20 8.32
C ALA A 171 10.69 12.66 9.09
N THR A 172 10.67 12.70 10.42
CA THR A 172 11.75 12.22 11.29
C THR A 172 11.57 10.76 11.74
N LEU A 173 10.48 10.12 11.38
CA LEU A 173 10.20 8.74 11.79
C LEU A 173 10.95 7.76 10.87
N PRO A 174 11.67 6.77 11.44
CA PRO A 174 12.68 5.99 10.71
C PRO A 174 12.09 5.08 9.63
N ASN A 175 10.82 4.72 9.73
CA ASN A 175 10.16 3.81 8.78
C ASN A 175 9.08 4.48 7.92
N MET A 176 8.89 5.80 8.02
CA MET A 176 8.01 6.56 7.14
C MET A 176 8.71 6.79 5.79
N HIS A 177 8.42 5.92 4.85
CA HIS A 177 9.09 5.89 3.55
C HIS A 177 8.21 6.38 2.39
N ILE A 178 6.89 6.36 2.55
CA ILE A 178 5.96 7.00 1.62
C ILE A 178 5.04 7.96 2.40
N TRP A 179 4.87 9.13 1.85
CA TRP A 179 3.93 10.14 2.32
C TRP A 179 2.83 10.35 1.29
N GLN A 180 1.58 9.98 1.63
CA GLN A 180 0.41 10.39 0.86
C GLN A 180 0.08 11.84 1.23
N HIS A 181 0.46 12.76 0.35
CA HIS A 181 0.38 14.20 0.63
C HIS A 181 -0.99 14.78 0.28
N SER A 182 -1.79 14.06 -0.49
CA SER A 182 -3.08 14.50 -1.00
C SER A 182 -4.05 13.34 -1.09
N GLY A 183 -5.26 13.53 -0.58
CA GLY A 183 -6.41 12.65 -0.79
C GLY A 183 -7.33 13.27 -1.83
N GLY A 184 -7.28 12.78 -3.08
CA GLY A 184 -8.08 13.28 -4.20
C GLY A 184 -7.69 14.68 -4.70
N GLY A 185 -6.54 15.24 -4.28
CA GLY A 185 -6.15 16.60 -4.65
C GLY A 185 -5.24 16.71 -5.88
N CYS A 186 -4.83 15.60 -6.48
CA CYS A 186 -4.05 15.56 -7.70
C CYS A 186 -4.97 15.34 -8.91
N HIS A 187 -5.14 16.37 -9.75
CA HIS A 187 -5.95 16.23 -10.96
C HIS A 187 -5.10 15.70 -12.12
N VAL A 188 -5.31 14.44 -12.52
CA VAL A 188 -4.55 13.77 -13.58
C VAL A 188 -5.46 12.96 -14.46
N ALA A 189 -5.30 13.09 -15.78
CA ALA A 189 -6.06 12.33 -16.78
C ALA A 189 -7.59 12.39 -16.61
N GLY A 190 -8.10 13.54 -16.09
CA GLY A 190 -9.53 13.75 -15.85
C GLY A 190 -10.07 13.16 -14.54
N TYR A 191 -9.18 12.70 -13.64
CA TYR A 191 -9.52 12.16 -12.31
C TYR A 191 -8.86 12.95 -11.20
N ASP A 192 -9.55 13.09 -10.09
CA ASP A 192 -8.97 13.51 -8.82
C ASP A 192 -8.45 12.25 -8.11
N ILE A 193 -7.14 12.19 -7.93
CA ILE A 193 -6.45 11.00 -7.41
C ILE A 193 -5.55 11.36 -6.22
N ASP A 194 -5.20 10.36 -5.45
CA ASP A 194 -4.31 10.48 -4.30
C ASP A 194 -2.86 10.57 -4.76
N GLY A 195 -2.12 11.50 -4.16
CA GLY A 195 -0.74 11.78 -4.53
C GLY A 195 0.25 11.37 -3.45
N ASP A 196 1.36 10.76 -3.88
CA ASP A 196 2.35 10.17 -3.01
C ASP A 196 3.77 10.65 -3.30
N TYR A 197 4.58 10.78 -2.25
CA TYR A 197 6.04 10.90 -2.35
C TYR A 197 6.73 9.72 -1.69
N SER A 198 7.56 9.00 -2.45
CA SER A 198 8.47 7.97 -1.93
C SER A 198 9.84 8.59 -1.64
N TYR A 199 10.38 8.32 -0.46
CA TYR A 199 11.70 8.78 0.01
C TYR A 199 12.77 7.69 -0.06
N VAL A 200 12.39 6.50 -0.53
CA VAL A 200 13.26 5.32 -0.63
C VAL A 200 13.22 4.80 -2.06
N ASP A 201 14.37 4.38 -2.57
CA ASP A 201 14.48 3.70 -3.87
C ASP A 201 14.11 2.22 -3.72
N PHE A 202 12.81 1.97 -3.59
CA PHE A 202 12.28 0.61 -3.46
C PHE A 202 12.62 -0.28 -4.66
N PRO A 203 12.55 0.20 -5.93
CA PRO A 203 12.91 -0.63 -7.07
C PRO A 203 14.30 -1.24 -6.96
N SER A 204 15.30 -0.46 -6.57
CA SER A 204 16.68 -0.95 -6.39
C SER A 204 16.81 -1.93 -5.24
N ILE A 205 16.18 -1.63 -4.09
CA ILE A 205 16.21 -2.49 -2.89
C ILE A 205 15.55 -3.85 -3.19
N ILE A 206 14.35 -3.83 -3.74
CA ILE A 206 13.53 -5.01 -3.99
C ILE A 206 14.18 -5.94 -5.01
N LYS A 207 14.66 -5.37 -6.13
CA LYS A 207 15.34 -6.16 -7.18
C LYS A 207 16.64 -6.76 -6.68
N LYS A 208 17.49 -5.97 -6.02
CA LYS A 208 18.78 -6.47 -5.47
C LYS A 208 18.57 -7.57 -4.43
N ALA A 209 17.51 -7.50 -3.64
CA ALA A 209 17.19 -8.50 -2.62
C ALA A 209 16.49 -9.75 -3.18
N GLY A 210 16.04 -9.73 -4.44
CA GLY A 210 15.25 -10.83 -5.03
C GLY A 210 13.87 -10.98 -4.39
N LEU A 211 13.22 -9.86 -4.09
CA LEU A 211 11.90 -9.83 -3.47
C LEU A 211 10.79 -9.51 -4.49
N ASN A 212 9.52 -9.63 -4.07
CA ASN A 212 8.34 -9.27 -4.86
C ASN A 212 8.28 -9.94 -6.24
N GLY A 213 8.73 -11.20 -6.32
CA GLY A 213 8.74 -11.98 -7.57
C GLY A 213 9.96 -11.75 -8.47
N TYR A 214 10.94 -10.97 -8.03
CA TYR A 214 12.25 -10.86 -8.68
C TYR A 214 13.19 -11.98 -8.23
N GLU A 215 14.07 -12.40 -9.11
CA GLU A 215 15.20 -13.26 -8.77
C GLU A 215 16.32 -12.39 -8.14
N LYS A 216 17.06 -12.99 -7.21
CA LYS A 216 18.19 -12.32 -6.59
C LYS A 216 19.32 -12.18 -7.63
N VAL A 217 19.77 -10.98 -7.85
CA VAL A 217 20.91 -10.65 -8.74
C VAL A 217 22.21 -10.80 -7.99
#